data_ead2aff98edfa48a1ec2bb61088acc31
#
_entry.id   ead2aff98edfa48a1ec2bb61088acc31
#
_cell.length_a   1.000
_cell.length_b   1.000
_cell.length_c   1.000
_cell.angle_alpha   90.00
_cell.angle_beta   90.00
_cell.angle_gamma   90.00
#
_symmetry.space_group_name_H-M   'P 1'
#
loop_
_entity.id
_entity.type
_entity.pdbx_description
1 polymer ?
#
loop_
_entity_poly.entity_id
_entity_poly.type
_entity_poly.pdbx_seq_one_letter_code
_entity_poly.pdbx_strand_id
1 'polypeptide(L)'
;MEINNNIDNVEQEDDVIPLPKASGNKSGMALPPASRDKLISTTSRFNRERRQKELEERERRKEEQIYNKNKEMEEEEKAKEEKKVQIEFMKPNGSFIFQTLMEFHQVYSILYFVIEELIFVYKCYYFDYRSYAAGFEITALIFYLFIEFGRFYFGSLGNRAEASLFILFCVIFSLGALLTYLYYLLCQTYVIKLEVIMNSVGLVLWGFEVAFAMMAFLSISGKESGI
;
A
#
# COMPACT_ATOMS: atom_id res chain seq x y z
N MET A 1 20.11 -18.23 11.76
CA MET A 1 20.40 -16.86 12.21
C MET A 1 20.02 -16.79 13.67
N GLU A 2 21.05 -16.82 14.50
CA GLU A 2 20.97 -16.90 15.96
C GLU A 2 20.44 -15.58 16.52
N ILE A 3 19.39 -15.70 17.33
CA ILE A 3 18.87 -14.58 18.13
C ILE A 3 19.69 -14.56 19.41
N ASN A 4 20.57 -13.59 19.49
CA ASN A 4 21.45 -13.33 20.63
C ASN A 4 20.59 -12.76 21.77
N ASN A 5 20.29 -13.60 22.76
CA ASN A 5 19.74 -13.20 24.04
C ASN A 5 20.84 -12.55 24.86
N ASN A 6 20.95 -11.25 24.80
CA ASN A 6 21.74 -10.48 25.76
C ASN A 6 20.78 -9.93 26.81
N ILE A 7 20.60 -10.70 27.86
CA ILE A 7 20.02 -10.24 29.13
C ILE A 7 21.19 -9.65 29.91
N ASP A 8 21.38 -8.36 29.73
CA ASP A 8 22.33 -7.59 30.52
C ASP A 8 21.84 -7.52 31.96
N ASN A 9 22.69 -8.06 32.82
CA ASN A 9 22.64 -7.97 34.25
C ASN A 9 22.51 -6.51 34.70
N VAL A 10 21.36 -6.16 35.24
CA VAL A 10 21.22 -4.95 36.06
C VAL A 10 21.80 -5.33 37.44
N GLU A 11 23.06 -4.97 37.63
CA GLU A 11 23.67 -4.95 38.97
C GLU A 11 22.80 -4.07 39.88
N GLN A 12 22.26 -4.70 40.91
CA GLN A 12 21.67 -4.02 42.07
C GLN A 12 22.82 -3.34 42.82
N GLU A 13 23.04 -2.07 42.58
CA GLU A 13 23.73 -1.24 43.57
C GLU A 13 22.78 -1.06 44.74
N ASP A 14 23.11 -1.81 45.83
CA ASP A 14 22.57 -1.58 47.18
C ASP A 14 23.05 -0.20 47.64
N ASP A 15 22.26 0.83 47.40
CA ASP A 15 22.44 2.12 48.00
C ASP A 15 22.23 2.00 49.53
N VAL A 16 23.33 1.72 50.21
CA VAL A 16 23.42 1.82 51.66
C VAL A 16 23.31 3.25 52.06
N ILE A 17 22.09 3.66 52.41
CA ILE A 17 21.84 5.00 53.00
C ILE A 17 22.59 5.14 54.30
N PRO A 18 23.56 6.05 54.45
CA PRO A 18 24.30 6.21 55.68
C PRO A 18 23.38 6.76 56.80
N LEU A 19 23.36 6.02 57.91
CA LEU A 19 22.71 6.43 59.12
C LEU A 19 23.25 7.80 59.59
N PRO A 20 22.38 8.77 59.93
CA PRO A 20 22.83 10.04 60.46
C PRO A 20 23.57 9.81 61.80
N LYS A 21 24.82 10.25 61.83
CA LYS A 21 25.63 10.25 63.07
C LYS A 21 24.91 11.12 64.11
N ALA A 22 24.55 10.49 65.23
CA ALA A 22 24.02 11.13 66.39
C ALA A 22 25.06 12.13 66.94
N SER A 23 24.84 13.41 66.71
CA SER A 23 25.54 14.48 67.37
C SER A 23 25.07 14.49 68.84
N GLY A 24 25.98 14.10 69.69
CA GLY A 24 25.74 14.11 71.14
C GLY A 24 25.60 15.58 71.64
N ASN A 25 24.44 15.91 72.08
CA ASN A 25 24.28 17.04 73.01
C ASN A 25 23.63 16.48 74.27
N LYS A 26 24.44 16.41 75.31
CA LYS A 26 24.05 16.06 76.69
C LYS A 26 23.41 17.26 77.34
N SER A 27 22.11 17.32 77.45
CA SER A 27 21.43 18.03 78.51
C SER A 27 20.20 17.24 78.91
N GLY A 28 20.32 16.66 80.11
CA GLY A 28 19.36 15.72 80.65
C GLY A 28 18.05 16.36 81.05
N MET A 29 16.99 15.73 80.56
CA MET A 29 15.74 15.63 81.27
C MET A 29 15.18 14.26 81.02
N ALA A 30 15.40 13.36 81.99
CA ALA A 30 14.94 11.98 81.93
C ALA A 30 13.40 12.03 82.07
N LEU A 31 12.73 11.75 80.92
CA LEU A 31 11.29 11.46 80.85
C LEU A 31 11.02 10.17 81.66
N PRO A 32 9.90 10.11 82.38
CA PRO A 32 9.50 8.87 83.07
C PRO A 32 9.36 7.69 82.14
N PRO A 33 9.72 6.45 82.53
CA PRO A 33 9.80 5.27 81.68
C PRO A 33 8.51 4.99 80.90
N ALA A 34 7.34 5.21 81.45
CA ALA A 34 6.05 5.01 80.82
C ALA A 34 5.76 5.93 79.62
N SER A 35 6.42 7.09 79.53
CA SER A 35 6.35 8.02 78.38
C SER A 35 7.29 7.58 77.23
N ARG A 36 8.43 6.97 77.53
CA ARG A 36 9.38 6.44 76.52
C ARG A 36 8.77 5.31 75.68
N ASP A 37 8.12 4.38 76.35
CA ASP A 37 7.55 3.20 75.65
C ASP A 37 6.40 3.59 74.73
N LYS A 38 5.58 4.55 75.12
CA LYS A 38 4.53 5.10 74.23
C LYS A 38 5.12 5.87 73.03
N LEU A 39 6.21 6.62 73.25
CA LEU A 39 6.86 7.38 72.15
C LEU A 39 7.54 6.40 71.17
N ILE A 40 8.18 5.37 71.61
CA ILE A 40 8.83 4.35 70.77
C ILE A 40 7.80 3.55 70.00
N SER A 41 6.66 3.19 70.61
CA SER A 41 5.59 2.44 69.93
C SER A 41 4.91 3.30 68.83
N THR A 42 4.71 4.57 69.08
CA THR A 42 4.10 5.51 68.12
C THR A 42 5.03 5.78 66.94
N THR A 43 6.34 5.98 67.20
CA THR A 43 7.34 6.19 66.16
C THR A 43 7.52 4.91 65.29
N SER A 44 7.47 3.71 65.88
CA SER A 44 7.57 2.46 65.16
C SER A 44 6.32 2.21 64.24
N ARG A 45 5.14 2.63 64.72
CA ARG A 45 3.88 2.54 63.93
C ARG A 45 3.91 3.51 62.78
N PHE A 46 4.31 4.75 62.95
CA PHE A 46 4.45 5.78 61.93
C PHE A 46 5.46 5.35 60.86
N ASN A 47 6.61 4.79 61.25
CA ASN A 47 7.61 4.29 60.29
C ASN A 47 7.12 3.08 59.47
N ARG A 48 6.27 2.21 60.05
CA ARG A 48 5.64 1.11 59.29
C ARG A 48 4.64 1.66 58.26
N GLU A 49 3.78 2.59 58.63
CA GLU A 49 2.81 3.19 57.75
C GLU A 49 3.50 3.94 56.59
N ARG A 50 4.61 4.64 56.87
CA ARG A 50 5.41 5.30 55.85
C ARG A 50 6.02 4.30 54.85
N ARG A 51 6.60 3.22 55.34
CA ARG A 51 7.14 2.16 54.47
C ARG A 51 6.08 1.46 53.62
N GLN A 52 4.89 1.26 54.18
CA GLN A 52 3.79 0.69 53.38
C GLN A 52 3.37 1.62 52.27
N LYS A 53 3.23 2.93 52.52
CA LYS A 53 2.93 3.88 51.46
C LYS A 53 4.03 3.97 50.40
N GLU A 54 5.29 3.93 50.78
CA GLU A 54 6.41 3.89 49.83
C GLU A 54 6.42 2.62 48.97
N LEU A 55 6.03 1.45 49.53
CA LEU A 55 5.89 0.22 48.78
C LEU A 55 4.72 0.28 47.80
N GLU A 56 3.55 0.74 48.24
CA GLU A 56 2.37 0.88 47.38
C GLU A 56 2.62 1.90 46.24
N GLU A 57 3.40 2.95 46.51
CA GLU A 57 3.77 3.91 45.46
C GLU A 57 4.75 3.31 44.43
N ARG A 58 5.72 2.49 44.91
CA ARG A 58 6.64 1.76 44.02
C ARG A 58 5.91 0.73 43.17
N GLU A 59 4.92 0.03 43.72
CA GLU A 59 4.12 -0.93 42.96
C GLU A 59 3.29 -0.22 41.91
N ARG A 60 2.61 0.87 42.25
CA ARG A 60 1.88 1.67 41.25
C ARG A 60 2.76 2.18 40.12
N ARG A 61 3.95 2.69 40.42
CA ARG A 61 4.90 3.13 39.40
C ARG A 61 5.35 1.98 38.49
N LYS A 62 5.53 0.77 39.02
CA LYS A 62 5.84 -0.42 38.20
C LYS A 62 4.68 -0.81 37.32
N GLU A 63 3.45 -0.79 37.83
CA GLU A 63 2.25 -1.08 37.04
C GLU A 63 2.05 -0.05 35.92
N GLU A 64 2.25 1.23 36.18
CA GLU A 64 2.21 2.28 35.16
C GLU A 64 3.28 2.07 34.09
N GLN A 65 4.50 1.70 34.48
CA GLN A 65 5.58 1.42 33.53
C GLN A 65 5.27 0.21 32.65
N ILE A 66 4.70 -0.87 33.22
CA ILE A 66 4.28 -2.06 32.47
C ILE A 66 3.14 -1.70 31.52
N TYR A 67 2.15 -0.95 31.99
CA TYR A 67 1.03 -0.50 31.16
C TYR A 67 1.50 0.34 29.96
N ASN A 68 2.36 1.33 30.20
CA ASN A 68 2.88 2.19 29.12
C ASN A 68 3.73 1.38 28.12
N LYS A 69 4.56 0.45 28.61
CA LYS A 69 5.35 -0.44 27.74
C LYS A 69 4.49 -1.36 26.88
N ASN A 70 3.41 -1.91 27.46
CA ASN A 70 2.47 -2.72 26.70
C ASN A 70 1.73 -1.90 25.63
N LYS A 71 1.35 -0.69 25.97
CA LYS A 71 0.71 0.24 25.02
C LYS A 71 1.64 0.61 23.86
N GLU A 72 2.90 0.92 24.17
CA GLU A 72 3.92 1.17 23.13
C GLU A 72 4.13 -0.03 22.21
N MET A 73 4.16 -1.26 22.77
CA MET A 73 4.27 -2.47 21.96
C MET A 73 3.06 -2.70 21.06
N GLU A 74 1.83 -2.44 21.54
CA GLU A 74 0.63 -2.55 20.72
C GLU A 74 0.61 -1.51 19.59
N GLU A 75 1.05 -0.28 19.86
CA GLU A 75 1.15 0.78 18.84
C GLU A 75 2.21 0.44 17.79
N GLU A 76 3.36 -0.11 18.22
CA GLU A 76 4.39 -0.59 17.28
C GLU A 76 3.90 -1.79 16.44
N GLU A 77 3.14 -2.68 17.02
CA GLU A 77 2.61 -3.86 16.31
C GLU A 77 1.59 -3.43 15.26
N LYS A 78 0.69 -2.51 15.61
CA LYS A 78 -0.26 -1.90 14.66
C LYS A 78 0.46 -1.14 13.53
N ALA A 79 1.48 -0.36 13.86
CA ALA A 79 2.28 0.34 12.86
C ALA A 79 3.05 -0.62 11.94
N LYS A 80 3.49 -1.77 12.44
CA LYS A 80 4.13 -2.83 11.63
C LYS A 80 3.11 -3.55 10.73
N GLU A 81 1.89 -3.79 11.21
CA GLU A 81 0.82 -4.34 10.41
C GLU A 81 0.38 -3.39 9.30
N GLU A 82 0.17 -2.11 9.61
CA GLU A 82 -0.15 -1.09 8.60
C GLU A 82 0.94 -0.99 7.52
N LYS A 83 2.22 -1.01 7.93
CA LYS A 83 3.33 -1.03 6.97
C LYS A 83 3.36 -2.31 6.13
N LYS A 84 3.07 -3.48 6.70
CA LYS A 84 2.96 -4.73 5.94
C LYS A 84 1.84 -4.67 4.92
N VAL A 85 0.66 -4.18 5.30
CA VAL A 85 -0.48 -3.99 4.40
C VAL A 85 -0.12 -3.01 3.28
N GLN A 86 0.54 -1.88 3.58
CA GLN A 86 0.98 -0.93 2.56
C GLN A 86 2.04 -1.53 1.62
N ILE A 87 3.00 -2.30 2.13
CA ILE A 87 4.02 -2.95 1.31
C ILE A 87 3.39 -4.04 0.43
N GLU A 88 2.43 -4.79 0.94
CA GLU A 88 1.70 -5.80 0.18
C GLU A 88 0.84 -5.17 -0.91
N PHE A 89 0.24 -4.00 -0.65
CA PHE A 89 -0.48 -3.22 -1.65
C PHE A 89 0.44 -2.59 -2.71
N MET A 90 1.69 -2.27 -2.36
CA MET A 90 2.71 -1.72 -3.26
C MET A 90 3.51 -2.81 -3.99
N LYS A 91 3.41 -4.08 -3.59
CA LYS A 91 4.10 -5.16 -4.28
C LYS A 91 3.46 -5.31 -5.66
N PRO A 92 4.21 -5.14 -6.77
CA PRO A 92 3.67 -5.39 -8.10
C PRO A 92 3.46 -6.90 -8.25
N ASN A 93 2.30 -7.37 -7.83
CA ASN A 93 1.93 -8.77 -7.87
C ASN A 93 1.57 -9.23 -9.29
N GLY A 94 1.48 -8.32 -10.25
CA GLY A 94 1.14 -8.61 -11.62
C GLY A 94 2.35 -8.87 -12.52
N SER A 95 2.07 -9.25 -13.76
CA SER A 95 3.09 -9.34 -14.80
C SER A 95 3.63 -7.96 -15.15
N PHE A 96 4.89 -7.68 -14.79
CA PHE A 96 5.56 -6.41 -15.11
C PHE A 96 5.60 -6.16 -16.62
N ILE A 97 5.87 -7.21 -17.41
CA ILE A 97 5.93 -7.11 -18.87
C ILE A 97 4.59 -6.69 -19.45
N PHE A 98 3.50 -7.30 -18.98
CA PHE A 98 2.13 -6.96 -19.43
C PHE A 98 1.79 -5.50 -19.08
N GLN A 99 2.09 -5.05 -17.87
CA GLN A 99 1.83 -3.67 -17.46
C GLN A 99 2.61 -2.66 -18.32
N THR A 100 3.89 -2.90 -18.52
CA THR A 100 4.75 -2.03 -19.33
C THR A 100 4.26 -1.97 -20.79
N LEU A 101 3.85 -3.10 -21.35
CA LEU A 101 3.34 -3.17 -22.72
C LEU A 101 2.01 -2.40 -22.86
N MET A 102 1.13 -2.51 -21.87
CA MET A 102 -0.12 -1.74 -21.83
C MET A 102 0.12 -0.24 -21.77
N GLU A 103 1.03 0.22 -20.93
CA GLU A 103 1.39 1.64 -20.82
C GLU A 103 1.98 2.18 -22.12
N PHE A 104 2.84 1.39 -22.76
CA PHE A 104 3.39 1.74 -24.07
C PHE A 104 2.31 1.82 -25.15
N HIS A 105 1.42 0.84 -25.19
CA HIS A 105 0.30 0.82 -26.14
C HIS A 105 -0.67 1.98 -25.90
N GLN A 106 -0.91 2.39 -24.65
CA GLN A 106 -1.75 3.54 -24.33
C GLN A 106 -1.18 4.85 -24.91
N VAL A 107 0.12 5.07 -24.76
CA VAL A 107 0.79 6.24 -25.36
C VAL A 107 0.63 6.20 -26.89
N TYR A 108 0.83 5.03 -27.50
CA TYR A 108 0.60 4.82 -28.91
C TYR A 108 -0.84 5.13 -29.32
N SER A 109 -1.85 4.67 -28.58
CA SER A 109 -3.26 4.88 -28.86
C SER A 109 -3.65 6.36 -28.82
N ILE A 110 -3.08 7.14 -27.91
CA ILE A 110 -3.29 8.60 -27.88
C ILE A 110 -2.69 9.28 -29.12
N LEU A 111 -1.47 8.92 -29.49
CA LEU A 111 -0.82 9.43 -30.70
C LEU A 111 -1.59 9.02 -31.95
N TYR A 112 -2.02 7.77 -32.04
CA TYR A 112 -2.84 7.24 -33.11
C TYR A 112 -4.13 8.03 -33.28
N PHE A 113 -4.86 8.26 -32.19
CA PHE A 113 -6.10 9.05 -32.20
C PHE A 113 -5.87 10.47 -32.74
N VAL A 114 -4.85 11.18 -32.25
CA VAL A 114 -4.54 12.56 -32.73
C VAL A 114 -4.19 12.58 -34.20
N ILE A 115 -3.39 11.61 -34.67
CA ILE A 115 -2.97 11.54 -36.08
C ILE A 115 -4.18 11.19 -36.97
N GLU A 116 -5.02 10.24 -36.57
CA GLU A 116 -6.22 9.88 -37.33
C GLU A 116 -7.22 11.03 -37.43
N GLU A 117 -7.41 11.82 -36.35
CA GLU A 117 -8.22 13.02 -36.39
C GLU A 117 -7.68 14.06 -37.41
N LEU A 118 -6.37 14.31 -37.41
CA LEU A 118 -5.74 15.23 -38.37
C LEU A 118 -5.89 14.71 -39.80
N ILE A 119 -5.73 13.42 -40.03
CA ILE A 119 -5.93 12.81 -41.35
C ILE A 119 -7.41 12.90 -41.78
N PHE A 120 -8.33 12.68 -40.85
CA PHE A 120 -9.75 12.78 -41.10
C PHE A 120 -10.14 14.23 -41.56
N VAL A 121 -9.64 15.26 -40.82
CA VAL A 121 -9.84 16.66 -41.21
C VAL A 121 -9.25 16.92 -42.60
N TYR A 122 -8.04 16.44 -42.88
CA TYR A 122 -7.42 16.55 -44.21
C TYR A 122 -8.27 15.92 -45.29
N LYS A 123 -8.79 14.70 -45.05
CA LYS A 123 -9.67 13.99 -46.01
C LYS A 123 -10.97 14.74 -46.27
N CYS A 124 -11.61 15.27 -45.23
CA CYS A 124 -12.84 16.07 -45.38
C CYS A 124 -12.63 17.33 -46.18
N TYR A 125 -11.41 17.90 -46.18
CA TYR A 125 -11.10 19.12 -46.95
C TYR A 125 -10.74 18.84 -48.40
N TYR A 126 -10.06 17.76 -48.70
CA TYR A 126 -9.54 17.47 -50.05
C TYR A 126 -10.36 16.45 -50.83
N PHE A 127 -11.17 15.61 -50.17
CA PHE A 127 -11.97 14.58 -50.84
C PHE A 127 -13.46 14.82 -50.66
N ASP A 128 -14.25 14.45 -51.66
CA ASP A 128 -15.71 14.54 -51.61
C ASP A 128 -16.28 13.41 -50.71
N TYR A 129 -16.37 13.72 -49.43
CA TYR A 129 -16.95 12.79 -48.46
C TYR A 129 -18.47 12.82 -48.49
N ARG A 130 -19.10 11.64 -48.63
CA ARG A 130 -20.53 11.55 -48.36
C ARG A 130 -20.79 11.74 -46.87
N SER A 131 -21.74 12.61 -46.51
CA SER A 131 -22.00 12.98 -45.12
C SER A 131 -22.20 11.81 -44.16
N TYR A 132 -22.82 10.70 -44.61
CA TYR A 132 -23.00 9.52 -43.78
C TYR A 132 -21.70 8.74 -43.57
N ALA A 133 -20.79 8.68 -44.53
CA ALA A 133 -19.52 8.01 -44.41
C ALA A 133 -18.60 8.73 -43.46
N ALA A 134 -18.50 10.05 -43.57
CA ALA A 134 -17.76 10.89 -42.65
C ALA A 134 -18.29 10.79 -41.21
N GLY A 135 -19.62 10.80 -41.03
CA GLY A 135 -20.24 10.64 -39.72
C GLY A 135 -19.95 9.28 -39.08
N PHE A 136 -19.90 8.22 -39.88
CA PHE A 136 -19.57 6.89 -39.38
C PHE A 136 -18.09 6.77 -38.98
N GLU A 137 -17.15 7.27 -39.78
CA GLU A 137 -15.73 7.24 -39.49
C GLU A 137 -15.38 8.00 -38.20
N ILE A 138 -15.89 9.20 -38.01
CA ILE A 138 -15.65 9.98 -36.79
C ILE A 138 -16.28 9.29 -35.55
N THR A 139 -17.48 8.70 -35.72
CA THR A 139 -18.13 7.98 -34.65
C THR A 139 -17.31 6.75 -34.24
N ALA A 140 -16.78 6.02 -35.21
CA ALA A 140 -15.91 4.86 -34.96
C ALA A 140 -14.63 5.27 -34.20
N LEU A 141 -14.04 6.42 -34.52
CA LEU A 141 -12.85 6.93 -33.87
C LEU A 141 -13.12 7.34 -32.40
N ILE A 142 -14.28 7.94 -32.13
CA ILE A 142 -14.72 8.24 -30.76
C ILE A 142 -14.95 6.95 -29.96
N PHE A 143 -15.62 5.95 -30.57
CA PHE A 143 -15.81 4.63 -29.93
C PHE A 143 -14.50 3.93 -29.64
N TYR A 144 -13.52 4.02 -30.54
CA TYR A 144 -12.17 3.49 -30.31
C TYR A 144 -11.56 4.06 -29.03
N LEU A 145 -11.70 5.37 -28.79
CA LEU A 145 -11.16 6.02 -27.58
C LEU A 145 -11.79 5.45 -26.30
N PHE A 146 -13.11 5.22 -26.29
CA PHE A 146 -13.78 4.59 -25.15
C PHE A 146 -13.34 3.14 -24.94
N ILE A 147 -13.16 2.38 -26.02
CA ILE A 147 -12.68 1.01 -25.98
C ILE A 147 -11.26 0.94 -25.40
N GLU A 148 -10.34 1.80 -25.87
CA GLU A 148 -8.96 1.88 -25.40
C GLU A 148 -8.88 2.26 -23.91
N PHE A 149 -9.69 3.24 -23.49
CA PHE A 149 -9.75 3.63 -22.10
C PHE A 149 -10.25 2.47 -21.19
N GLY A 150 -11.33 1.81 -21.62
CA GLY A 150 -11.87 0.64 -20.92
C GLY A 150 -10.85 -0.49 -20.84
N ARG A 151 -10.17 -0.80 -21.96
CA ARG A 151 -9.14 -1.83 -22.04
C ARG A 151 -7.99 -1.58 -21.08
N PHE A 152 -7.44 -0.36 -21.10
CA PHE A 152 -6.37 0.04 -20.20
C PHE A 152 -6.79 -0.02 -18.73
N TYR A 153 -7.99 0.50 -18.41
CA TYR A 153 -8.49 0.49 -17.05
C TYR A 153 -8.64 -0.93 -16.49
N PHE A 154 -9.35 -1.80 -17.22
CA PHE A 154 -9.57 -3.18 -16.76
C PHE A 154 -8.29 -4.02 -16.76
N GLY A 155 -7.42 -3.84 -17.75
CA GLY A 155 -6.16 -4.57 -17.81
C GLY A 155 -5.20 -4.18 -16.69
N SER A 156 -5.06 -2.88 -16.43
CA SER A 156 -4.22 -2.38 -15.34
C SER A 156 -4.76 -2.80 -13.97
N LEU A 157 -6.08 -2.70 -13.76
CA LEU A 157 -6.74 -3.12 -12.54
C LEU A 157 -6.59 -4.64 -12.33
N GLY A 158 -6.87 -5.44 -13.35
CA GLY A 158 -6.78 -6.90 -13.29
C GLY A 158 -5.37 -7.41 -13.02
N ASN A 159 -4.38 -6.77 -13.64
CA ASN A 159 -2.98 -7.13 -13.43
C ASN A 159 -2.48 -6.77 -12.02
N ARG A 160 -2.90 -5.63 -11.47
CA ARG A 160 -2.51 -5.19 -10.12
C ARG A 160 -3.26 -5.94 -9.01
N ALA A 161 -4.56 -6.19 -9.22
CA ALA A 161 -5.41 -6.88 -8.25
C ALA A 161 -5.29 -8.42 -8.32
N GLU A 162 -4.52 -8.96 -9.27
CA GLU A 162 -4.45 -10.40 -9.57
C GLU A 162 -5.85 -11.04 -9.75
N ALA A 163 -6.78 -10.29 -10.33
CA ALA A 163 -8.15 -10.75 -10.52
C ALA A 163 -8.39 -11.13 -11.99
N SER A 164 -8.58 -12.42 -12.25
CA SER A 164 -8.75 -13.00 -13.58
C SER A 164 -9.92 -12.40 -14.35
N LEU A 165 -11.01 -12.07 -13.66
CA LEU A 165 -12.22 -11.49 -14.25
C LEU A 165 -11.95 -10.13 -14.94
N PHE A 166 -11.15 -9.25 -14.34
CA PHE A 166 -10.82 -7.95 -14.94
C PHE A 166 -9.92 -8.09 -16.17
N ILE A 167 -9.00 -9.07 -16.18
CA ILE A 167 -8.19 -9.36 -17.36
C ILE A 167 -9.08 -9.89 -18.47
N LEU A 168 -10.09 -10.70 -18.16
CA LEU A 168 -11.07 -11.17 -19.15
C LEU A 168 -11.82 -9.99 -19.80
N PHE A 169 -12.27 -9.00 -19.01
CA PHE A 169 -12.86 -7.76 -19.56
C PHE A 169 -11.87 -7.02 -20.46
N CYS A 170 -10.61 -6.92 -20.09
CA CYS A 170 -9.56 -6.33 -20.94
C CYS A 170 -9.48 -7.05 -22.30
N VAL A 171 -9.52 -8.39 -22.32
CA VAL A 171 -9.51 -9.17 -23.57
C VAL A 171 -10.77 -8.91 -24.40
N ILE A 172 -11.94 -8.79 -23.78
CA ILE A 172 -13.19 -8.47 -24.50
C ILE A 172 -13.10 -7.07 -25.15
N PHE A 173 -12.62 -6.07 -24.44
CA PHE A 173 -12.39 -4.72 -25.01
C PHE A 173 -11.31 -4.76 -26.10
N SER A 174 -10.30 -5.62 -25.99
CA SER A 174 -9.28 -5.81 -27.03
C SER A 174 -9.86 -6.31 -28.35
N LEU A 175 -10.91 -7.12 -28.33
CA LEU A 175 -11.62 -7.50 -29.55
C LEU A 175 -12.30 -6.29 -30.23
N GLY A 176 -12.83 -5.35 -29.44
CA GLY A 176 -13.36 -4.10 -29.96
C GLY A 176 -12.29 -3.26 -30.66
N ALA A 177 -11.12 -3.13 -30.06
CA ALA A 177 -9.97 -2.44 -30.67
C ALA A 177 -9.52 -3.12 -31.97
N LEU A 178 -9.46 -4.46 -32.01
CA LEU A 178 -9.18 -5.20 -33.24
C LEU A 178 -10.16 -4.86 -34.37
N LEU A 179 -11.47 -4.86 -34.07
CA LEU A 179 -12.47 -4.54 -35.05
C LEU A 179 -12.28 -3.11 -35.61
N THR A 180 -11.89 -2.15 -34.76
CA THR A 180 -11.61 -0.78 -35.19
C THR A 180 -10.39 -0.72 -36.11
N TYR A 181 -9.27 -1.35 -35.78
CA TYR A 181 -8.10 -1.43 -36.66
C TYR A 181 -8.42 -2.06 -38.02
N LEU A 182 -9.17 -3.17 -38.02
CA LEU A 182 -9.60 -3.84 -39.25
C LEU A 182 -10.54 -2.96 -40.07
N TYR A 183 -11.44 -2.23 -39.42
CA TYR A 183 -12.31 -1.28 -40.11
C TYR A 183 -11.49 -0.20 -40.83
N TYR A 184 -10.57 0.45 -40.16
CA TYR A 184 -9.74 1.51 -40.75
C TYR A 184 -8.77 0.99 -41.81
N LEU A 185 -8.36 -0.28 -41.72
CA LEU A 185 -7.47 -0.90 -42.70
C LEU A 185 -8.20 -1.35 -43.98
N LEU A 186 -9.44 -1.86 -43.84
CA LEU A 186 -10.12 -2.58 -44.91
C LEU A 186 -11.41 -1.91 -45.43
N CYS A 187 -12.11 -1.17 -44.57
CA CYS A 187 -13.49 -0.76 -44.82
C CYS A 187 -13.67 0.77 -44.94
N GLN A 188 -12.64 1.56 -44.60
CA GLN A 188 -12.80 3.01 -44.69
C GLN A 188 -12.89 3.51 -46.14
N THR A 189 -13.52 4.69 -46.34
CA THR A 189 -13.84 5.20 -47.67
C THR A 189 -12.60 5.64 -48.48
N TYR A 190 -11.68 6.30 -47.84
CA TYR A 190 -10.40 6.74 -48.44
C TYR A 190 -9.25 6.34 -47.54
N VAL A 191 -8.32 5.54 -48.04
CA VAL A 191 -7.16 4.99 -47.30
C VAL A 191 -5.89 5.73 -47.72
N ILE A 192 -5.21 6.35 -46.77
CA ILE A 192 -3.91 6.98 -46.97
C ILE A 192 -2.80 6.04 -46.52
N LYS A 193 -1.64 6.08 -47.18
CA LYS A 193 -0.49 5.21 -46.82
C LYS A 193 -0.08 5.30 -45.35
N LEU A 194 -0.18 6.52 -44.78
CA LEU A 194 0.15 6.75 -43.37
C LEU A 194 -0.77 5.94 -42.42
N GLU A 195 -2.09 5.95 -42.74
CA GLU A 195 -3.07 5.19 -41.95
C GLU A 195 -2.79 3.68 -42.01
N VAL A 196 -2.44 3.15 -43.19
CA VAL A 196 -2.07 1.72 -43.31
C VAL A 196 -0.89 1.38 -42.42
N ILE A 197 0.14 2.23 -42.38
CA ILE A 197 1.31 2.03 -41.51
C ILE A 197 0.92 2.08 -40.04
N MET A 198 0.15 3.11 -39.64
CA MET A 198 -0.29 3.27 -38.25
C MET A 198 -1.17 2.10 -37.80
N ASN A 199 -2.17 1.73 -38.60
CA ASN A 199 -3.03 0.58 -38.28
C ASN A 199 -2.26 -0.74 -38.21
N SER A 200 -1.27 -0.95 -39.09
CA SER A 200 -0.44 -2.15 -39.06
C SER A 200 0.43 -2.22 -37.79
N VAL A 201 1.04 -1.11 -37.40
CA VAL A 201 1.80 -1.03 -36.13
C VAL A 201 0.87 -1.28 -34.94
N GLY A 202 -0.32 -0.66 -34.92
CA GLY A 202 -1.33 -0.90 -33.88
C GLY A 202 -1.73 -2.36 -33.77
N LEU A 203 -1.95 -3.07 -34.88
CA LEU A 203 -2.26 -4.49 -34.89
C LEU A 203 -1.13 -5.35 -34.32
N VAL A 204 0.12 -5.04 -34.62
CA VAL A 204 1.27 -5.76 -34.05
C VAL A 204 1.35 -5.57 -32.54
N LEU A 205 1.22 -4.33 -32.06
CA LEU A 205 1.21 -4.03 -30.62
C LEU A 205 0.04 -4.71 -29.93
N TRP A 206 -1.16 -4.64 -30.51
CA TRP A 206 -2.34 -5.35 -30.04
C TRP A 206 -2.11 -6.86 -29.90
N GLY A 207 -1.50 -7.48 -30.90
CA GLY A 207 -1.21 -8.92 -30.87
C GLY A 207 -0.29 -9.32 -29.71
N PHE A 208 0.77 -8.57 -29.49
CA PHE A 208 1.66 -8.80 -28.33
C PHE A 208 0.92 -8.60 -27.00
N GLU A 209 0.13 -7.54 -26.87
CA GLU A 209 -0.60 -7.24 -25.66
C GLU A 209 -1.61 -8.36 -25.32
N VAL A 210 -2.39 -8.83 -26.30
CA VAL A 210 -3.35 -9.93 -26.07
C VAL A 210 -2.63 -11.23 -25.70
N ALA A 211 -1.48 -11.53 -26.30
CA ALA A 211 -0.69 -12.71 -25.95
C ALA A 211 -0.23 -12.65 -24.48
N PHE A 212 0.30 -11.51 -24.03
CA PHE A 212 0.70 -11.32 -22.64
C PHE A 212 -0.49 -11.24 -21.67
N ALA A 213 -1.62 -10.67 -22.08
CA ALA A 213 -2.87 -10.68 -21.32
C ALA A 213 -3.36 -12.10 -21.07
N MET A 214 -3.33 -12.96 -22.08
CA MET A 214 -3.70 -14.36 -21.95
C MET A 214 -2.76 -15.14 -21.04
N MET A 215 -1.44 -14.89 -21.12
CA MET A 215 -0.48 -15.50 -20.19
C MET A 215 -0.72 -15.05 -18.76
N ALA A 216 -0.99 -13.75 -18.53
CA ALA A 216 -1.31 -13.21 -17.21
C ALA A 216 -2.62 -13.82 -16.68
N PHE A 217 -3.66 -13.92 -17.53
CA PHE A 217 -4.93 -14.54 -17.19
C PHE A 217 -4.75 -15.99 -16.72
N LEU A 218 -4.03 -16.82 -17.49
CA LEU A 218 -3.80 -18.23 -17.15
C LEU A 218 -3.00 -18.37 -15.85
N SER A 219 -2.00 -17.51 -15.64
CA SER A 219 -1.19 -17.50 -14.41
C SER A 219 -2.02 -17.16 -13.17
N ILE A 220 -2.90 -16.18 -13.26
CA ILE A 220 -3.75 -15.73 -12.16
C ILE A 220 -4.88 -16.74 -11.91
N SER A 221 -5.56 -17.18 -12.96
CA SER A 221 -6.64 -18.17 -12.86
C SER A 221 -6.15 -19.51 -12.28
N GLY A 222 -4.92 -19.93 -12.60
CA GLY A 222 -4.30 -21.10 -11.98
C GLY A 222 -4.09 -20.94 -10.47
N LYS A 223 -3.71 -19.76 -10.00
CA LYS A 223 -3.59 -19.45 -8.57
C LYS A 223 -4.95 -19.44 -7.86
N GLU A 224 -5.99 -18.87 -8.48
CA GLU A 224 -7.35 -18.83 -7.92
C GLU A 224 -7.97 -20.23 -7.82
N SER A 225 -7.62 -21.14 -8.73
CA SER A 225 -8.14 -22.53 -8.75
C SER A 225 -7.41 -23.48 -7.80
N GLY A 226 -6.34 -23.03 -7.13
CA GLY A 226 -5.59 -23.85 -6.18
C GLY A 226 -4.79 -24.99 -6.81
N ILE A 227 -4.46 -24.89 -8.09
CA ILE A 227 -3.64 -25.84 -8.86
C ILE A 227 -2.19 -25.39 -8.89
#